data_630c740b588103374c078943f0d5936e
#
_entry.id   630c740b588103374c078943f0d5936e
#
_cell.length_a   1.000
_cell.length_b   1.000
_cell.length_c   1.000
_cell.angle_alpha   90.00
_cell.angle_beta   90.00
_cell.angle_gamma   90.00
#
_symmetry.space_group_name_H-M   'P 1'
#
loop_
_entity.id
_entity.type
_entity.pdbx_description
1 polymer ?
#
loop_
_entity_poly.entity_id
_entity_poly.type
_entity_poly.pdbx_seq_one_letter_code
_entity_poly.pdbx_strand_id
1 'polypeptide(L)'
;MGEMPEIWFPNLGIKIKELNNVAFTVFGLNVYWYGVIIGLGIIISLVLAVKEAKRTGQNPDNYMDFTMIAIVICVICARLYYVIFSWDYYSQHLNEIFATRNGGLAIYGGIIGGIATAIVYTKVKKLNFWLFADTTAPSLLLGQIIGRWGNFFNREAFGGYTDGLFAMRYMKEQVSHIPQSVLDNIINVNGVQYIQVQPTFLYESLWNLVVFVILMILKRRKKFDGEIFGLYLLGYGLGRVWIEGLRTDQLILGNTGIPVSQLLSAIIIIISIVILYIRYKKIGNLYKNDN
;
A
#
# COMPACT_ATOMS: atom_id res chain seq x y z
N MET A 1 1.70 -36.39 -18.05
CA MET A 1 0.84 -35.52 -17.27
C MET A 1 1.43 -34.12 -17.36
N GLY A 2 0.69 -33.12 -17.82
CA GLY A 2 1.19 -31.74 -17.86
C GLY A 2 1.47 -31.23 -16.44
N GLU A 3 2.53 -30.45 -16.25
CA GLU A 3 2.85 -29.82 -14.98
C GLU A 3 1.68 -29.01 -14.47
N MET A 4 1.34 -29.21 -13.19
CA MET A 4 0.23 -28.48 -12.56
C MET A 4 0.63 -27.03 -12.32
N PRO A 5 -0.23 -26.05 -12.61
CA PRO A 5 0.10 -24.64 -12.43
C PRO A 5 0.27 -24.28 -10.97
N GLU A 6 1.27 -23.48 -10.65
CA GLU A 6 1.48 -22.96 -9.28
C GLU A 6 0.39 -21.96 -8.89
N ILE A 7 -0.05 -21.14 -9.85
CA ILE A 7 -1.13 -20.19 -9.66
C ILE A 7 -2.16 -20.38 -10.77
N TRP A 8 -3.42 -20.38 -10.38
CA TRP A 8 -4.50 -20.62 -11.31
C TRP A 8 -5.73 -19.76 -10.97
N PHE A 9 -6.28 -19.08 -11.97
CA PHE A 9 -7.57 -18.43 -11.91
C PHE A 9 -8.59 -19.31 -12.63
N PRO A 10 -9.30 -20.21 -11.92
CA PRO A 10 -10.08 -21.26 -12.55
C PRO A 10 -11.21 -20.72 -13.43
N ASN A 11 -11.88 -19.66 -12.99
CA ASN A 11 -13.03 -19.08 -13.69
C ASN A 11 -12.64 -18.15 -14.86
N LEU A 12 -11.35 -17.75 -14.94
CA LEU A 12 -10.80 -16.97 -16.04
C LEU A 12 -9.97 -17.83 -17.02
N GLY A 13 -9.72 -19.10 -16.68
CA GLY A 13 -8.90 -19.99 -17.51
C GLY A 13 -7.40 -19.64 -17.52
N ILE A 14 -6.93 -18.71 -16.66
CA ILE A 14 -5.54 -18.26 -16.61
C ILE A 14 -4.75 -19.22 -15.73
N LYS A 15 -3.67 -19.79 -16.27
CA LYS A 15 -2.75 -20.70 -15.57
C LYS A 15 -1.33 -20.20 -15.66
N ILE A 16 -0.66 -20.04 -14.51
CA ILE A 16 0.75 -19.67 -14.40
C ILE A 16 1.49 -20.91 -13.90
N LYS A 17 2.35 -21.48 -14.75
CA LYS A 17 3.02 -22.75 -14.45
C LYS A 17 4.01 -22.62 -13.33
N GLU A 18 4.87 -21.61 -13.41
CA GLU A 18 5.90 -21.30 -12.42
C GLU A 18 5.93 -19.81 -12.14
N LEU A 19 5.97 -19.43 -10.89
CA LEU A 19 6.19 -18.07 -10.43
C LEU A 19 7.33 -18.07 -9.41
N ASN A 20 8.56 -17.90 -9.88
CA ASN A 20 9.69 -17.75 -8.98
C ASN A 20 9.59 -16.39 -8.27
N ASN A 21 9.68 -16.36 -6.93
CA ASN A 21 9.73 -15.13 -6.16
C ASN A 21 11.12 -14.45 -6.21
N VAL A 22 12.18 -15.17 -6.62
CA VAL A 22 13.51 -14.62 -6.88
C VAL A 22 13.56 -14.07 -8.29
N ALA A 23 13.88 -12.78 -8.44
CA ALA A 23 14.02 -12.11 -9.73
C ALA A 23 15.39 -12.47 -10.37
N PHE A 24 16.45 -12.35 -9.60
CA PHE A 24 17.83 -12.69 -10.01
C PHE A 24 18.72 -12.81 -8.78
N THR A 25 19.93 -13.36 -9.00
CA THR A 25 20.93 -13.50 -7.94
C THR A 25 22.18 -12.69 -8.30
N VAL A 26 22.66 -11.86 -7.35
CA VAL A 26 23.87 -11.04 -7.51
C VAL A 26 24.84 -11.37 -6.38
N PHE A 27 26.07 -11.75 -6.71
CA PHE A 27 27.09 -12.14 -5.73
C PHE A 27 26.61 -13.17 -4.69
N GLY A 28 25.79 -14.15 -5.12
CA GLY A 28 25.22 -15.18 -4.24
C GLY A 28 24.05 -14.71 -3.37
N LEU A 29 23.59 -13.47 -3.53
CA LEU A 29 22.45 -12.91 -2.81
C LEU A 29 21.22 -12.87 -3.70
N ASN A 30 20.13 -13.49 -3.25
CA ASN A 30 18.85 -13.44 -3.96
C ASN A 30 18.20 -12.07 -3.87
N VAL A 31 17.82 -11.53 -5.03
CA VAL A 31 16.98 -10.34 -5.17
C VAL A 31 15.57 -10.81 -5.50
N TYR A 32 14.61 -10.46 -4.65
CA TYR A 32 13.22 -10.89 -4.78
C TYR A 32 12.41 -9.91 -5.62
N TRP A 33 11.44 -10.41 -6.40
CA TRP A 33 10.53 -9.59 -7.18
C TRP A 33 9.80 -8.55 -6.34
N TYR A 34 9.46 -8.87 -5.11
CA TYR A 34 8.85 -7.90 -4.18
C TYR A 34 9.71 -6.63 -4.06
N GLY A 35 10.99 -6.77 -3.81
CA GLY A 35 11.91 -5.63 -3.70
C GLY A 35 12.07 -4.85 -5.02
N VAL A 36 12.13 -5.56 -6.14
CA VAL A 36 12.20 -4.95 -7.48
C VAL A 36 10.94 -4.13 -7.77
N ILE A 37 9.76 -4.70 -7.51
CA ILE A 37 8.48 -4.03 -7.74
C ILE A 37 8.33 -2.78 -6.86
N ILE A 38 8.69 -2.86 -5.57
CA ILE A 38 8.68 -1.69 -4.69
C ILE A 38 9.66 -0.62 -5.17
N GLY A 39 10.89 -1.00 -5.54
CA GLY A 39 11.88 -0.07 -6.09
C GLY A 39 11.41 0.63 -7.36
N LEU A 40 10.86 -0.13 -8.31
CA LEU A 40 10.26 0.43 -9.52
C LEU A 40 9.05 1.33 -9.20
N GLY A 41 8.20 0.92 -8.25
CA GLY A 41 7.08 1.72 -7.77
C GLY A 41 7.54 3.08 -7.23
N ILE A 42 8.60 3.12 -6.43
CA ILE A 42 9.18 4.35 -5.90
C ILE A 42 9.72 5.24 -7.05
N ILE A 43 10.48 4.67 -7.99
CA ILE A 43 11.06 5.43 -9.11
C ILE A 43 9.95 6.03 -9.98
N ILE A 44 8.95 5.24 -10.38
CA ILE A 44 7.85 5.69 -11.22
C ILE A 44 7.02 6.77 -10.50
N SER A 45 6.77 6.59 -9.20
CA SER A 45 6.08 7.56 -8.36
C SER A 45 6.85 8.87 -8.25
N LEU A 46 8.17 8.81 -8.07
CA LEU A 46 9.03 9.99 -8.03
C LEU A 46 9.02 10.74 -9.36
N VAL A 47 9.11 10.04 -10.48
CA VAL A 47 9.02 10.65 -11.83
C VAL A 47 7.69 11.38 -11.99
N LEU A 48 6.58 10.81 -11.51
CA LEU A 48 5.28 11.48 -11.55
C LEU A 48 5.25 12.73 -10.66
N ALA A 49 5.77 12.67 -9.44
CA ALA A 49 5.85 13.81 -8.53
C ALA A 49 6.71 14.95 -9.10
N VAL A 50 7.87 14.61 -9.67
CA VAL A 50 8.78 15.59 -10.33
C VAL A 50 8.10 16.26 -11.52
N LYS A 51 7.39 15.48 -12.37
CA LYS A 51 6.63 16.05 -13.51
C LYS A 51 5.53 16.99 -13.03
N GLU A 52 4.82 16.62 -11.97
CA GLU A 52 3.77 17.44 -11.40
C GLU A 52 4.31 18.69 -10.72
N ALA A 53 5.43 18.60 -10.02
CA ALA A 53 6.13 19.74 -9.43
C ALA A 53 6.51 20.77 -10.52
N LYS A 54 7.12 20.31 -11.62
CA LYS A 54 7.44 21.19 -12.77
C LYS A 54 6.20 21.84 -13.35
N ARG A 55 5.10 21.08 -13.51
CA ARG A 55 3.83 21.59 -14.06
C ARG A 55 3.23 22.71 -13.21
N THR A 56 3.41 22.63 -11.88
CA THR A 56 2.83 23.58 -10.91
C THR A 56 3.81 24.65 -10.45
N GLY A 57 4.97 24.78 -11.12
CA GLY A 57 5.97 25.81 -10.81
C GLY A 57 6.74 25.57 -9.50
N GLN A 58 6.70 24.35 -8.97
CA GLN A 58 7.45 23.96 -7.77
C GLN A 58 8.84 23.46 -8.14
N ASN A 59 9.82 23.60 -7.22
CA ASN A 59 11.15 23.05 -7.46
C ASN A 59 11.13 21.50 -7.36
N PRO A 60 11.46 20.79 -8.46
CA PRO A 60 11.45 19.32 -8.50
C PRO A 60 12.50 18.69 -7.57
N ASP A 61 13.62 19.39 -7.28
CA ASP A 61 14.68 18.86 -6.40
C ASP A 61 14.16 18.60 -4.99
N ASN A 62 13.18 19.38 -4.52
CA ASN A 62 12.56 19.16 -3.24
C ASN A 62 11.89 17.78 -3.14
N TYR A 63 11.36 17.25 -4.23
CA TYR A 63 10.70 15.93 -4.26
C TYR A 63 11.73 14.80 -4.33
N MET A 64 12.86 15.02 -5.01
CA MET A 64 13.98 14.06 -5.04
C MET A 64 14.63 13.96 -3.66
N ASP A 65 15.03 15.10 -3.07
CA ASP A 65 15.61 15.16 -1.72
C ASP A 65 14.68 14.52 -0.69
N PHE A 66 13.39 14.92 -0.71
CA PHE A 66 12.39 14.35 0.19
C PHE A 66 12.29 12.83 0.06
N THR A 67 12.23 12.31 -1.17
CA THR A 67 12.08 10.87 -1.40
C THR A 67 13.29 10.10 -0.85
N MET A 68 14.51 10.59 -1.08
CA MET A 68 15.73 9.96 -0.56
C MET A 68 15.73 9.93 0.98
N ILE A 69 15.39 11.04 1.63
CA ILE A 69 15.32 11.14 3.09
C ILE A 69 14.19 10.25 3.62
N ALA A 70 13.01 10.31 2.99
CA ALA A 70 11.84 9.55 3.42
C ALA A 70 12.06 8.04 3.36
N ILE A 71 12.72 7.50 2.33
CA ILE A 71 13.04 6.07 2.24
C ILE A 71 13.83 5.62 3.46
N VAL A 72 14.90 6.35 3.80
CA VAL A 72 15.77 6.00 4.94
C VAL A 72 14.99 6.07 6.26
N ILE A 73 14.28 7.18 6.50
CA ILE A 73 13.52 7.38 7.74
C ILE A 73 12.37 6.38 7.86
N CYS A 74 11.66 6.08 6.77
CA CYS A 74 10.58 5.07 6.77
C CYS A 74 11.10 3.69 7.16
N VAL A 75 12.25 3.25 6.63
CA VAL A 75 12.85 1.96 6.98
C VAL A 75 13.26 1.92 8.45
N ILE A 76 13.91 2.97 8.95
CA ILE A 76 14.31 3.09 10.36
C ILE A 76 13.07 3.05 11.27
N CYS A 77 12.05 3.85 10.97
CA CYS A 77 10.83 3.89 11.77
C CYS A 77 10.04 2.57 11.70
N ALA A 78 9.99 1.91 10.53
CA ALA A 78 9.37 0.61 10.39
C ALA A 78 10.05 -0.44 11.25
N ARG A 79 11.40 -0.42 11.31
CA ARG A 79 12.17 -1.31 12.17
C ARG A 79 11.98 -1.00 13.65
N LEU A 80 12.10 0.26 14.03
CA LEU A 80 11.91 0.68 15.44
C LEU A 80 10.52 0.31 15.95
N TYR A 81 9.47 0.55 15.14
CA TYR A 81 8.12 0.17 15.50
C TYR A 81 8.01 -1.35 15.75
N TYR A 82 8.54 -2.16 14.83
CA TYR A 82 8.52 -3.61 14.96
C TYR A 82 9.26 -4.07 16.23
N VAL A 83 10.46 -3.55 16.47
CA VAL A 83 11.28 -3.88 17.65
C VAL A 83 10.56 -3.51 18.96
N ILE A 84 9.95 -2.33 19.03
CA ILE A 84 9.21 -1.87 20.22
C ILE A 84 8.04 -2.82 20.54
N PHE A 85 7.25 -3.21 19.51
CA PHE A 85 6.10 -4.10 19.70
C PHE A 85 6.46 -5.59 19.84
N SER A 86 7.73 -5.95 19.63
CA SER A 86 8.28 -7.29 19.85
C SER A 86 9.39 -7.27 20.91
N TRP A 87 9.29 -6.35 21.90
CA TRP A 87 10.36 -6.08 22.85
C TRP A 87 10.71 -7.29 23.72
N ASP A 88 9.74 -8.17 24.02
CA ASP A 88 9.96 -9.41 24.79
C ASP A 88 11.04 -10.30 24.14
N TYR A 89 11.07 -10.34 22.81
CA TYR A 89 12.10 -11.05 22.05
C TYR A 89 13.40 -10.23 21.96
N TYR A 90 13.32 -8.96 21.55
CA TYR A 90 14.51 -8.15 21.25
C TYR A 90 15.28 -7.74 22.52
N SER A 91 14.65 -7.70 23.68
CA SER A 91 15.35 -7.47 24.95
C SER A 91 16.41 -8.55 25.26
N GLN A 92 16.23 -9.75 24.73
CA GLN A 92 17.14 -10.88 24.86
C GLN A 92 18.06 -11.07 23.65
N HIS A 93 17.79 -10.39 22.51
CA HIS A 93 18.50 -10.52 21.23
C HIS A 93 18.87 -9.17 20.64
N LEU A 94 19.57 -8.34 21.40
CA LEU A 94 19.88 -6.94 21.03
C LEU A 94 20.66 -6.81 19.71
N ASN A 95 21.50 -7.78 19.38
CA ASN A 95 22.29 -7.81 18.13
C ASN A 95 21.41 -7.96 16.88
N GLU A 96 20.19 -8.49 17.03
CA GLU A 96 19.28 -8.69 15.91
C GLU A 96 18.43 -7.45 15.60
N ILE A 97 18.49 -6.40 16.45
CA ILE A 97 17.74 -5.15 16.24
C ILE A 97 18.03 -4.55 14.85
N PHE A 98 19.26 -4.69 14.34
CA PHE A 98 19.67 -4.16 13.04
C PHE A 98 19.54 -5.14 11.88
N ALA A 99 19.14 -6.40 12.15
CA ALA A 99 19.06 -7.46 11.14
C ALA A 99 17.76 -7.38 10.30
N THR A 100 17.59 -6.32 9.51
CA THR A 100 16.39 -6.07 8.70
C THR A 100 16.22 -7.05 7.54
N ARG A 101 17.27 -7.79 7.14
CA ARG A 101 17.21 -8.78 6.04
C ARG A 101 16.36 -10.00 6.38
N ASN A 102 16.21 -10.31 7.66
CA ASN A 102 15.40 -11.42 8.14
C ASN A 102 13.92 -11.04 8.30
N GLY A 103 13.51 -9.88 7.78
CA GLY A 103 12.17 -9.33 7.96
C GLY A 103 12.06 -8.43 9.20
N GLY A 104 10.86 -8.30 9.75
CA GLY A 104 10.61 -7.49 10.95
C GLY A 104 10.58 -5.98 10.66
N LEU A 105 9.81 -5.59 9.64
CA LEU A 105 9.50 -4.21 9.29
C LEU A 105 7.99 -4.00 9.39
N ALA A 106 7.55 -3.10 10.27
CA ALA A 106 6.13 -2.80 10.47
C ALA A 106 5.69 -1.62 9.59
N ILE A 107 4.68 -1.84 8.77
CA ILE A 107 4.16 -0.83 7.83
C ILE A 107 3.71 0.45 8.54
N TYR A 108 3.13 0.35 9.74
CA TYR A 108 2.69 1.51 10.52
C TYR A 108 3.86 2.41 10.93
N GLY A 109 5.00 1.83 11.29
CA GLY A 109 6.22 2.59 11.56
C GLY A 109 6.68 3.37 10.34
N GLY A 110 6.67 2.74 9.16
CA GLY A 110 6.99 3.40 7.90
C GLY A 110 6.05 4.57 7.57
N ILE A 111 4.74 4.39 7.77
CA ILE A 111 3.74 5.46 7.55
C ILE A 111 3.99 6.64 8.51
N ILE A 112 4.19 6.37 9.79
CA ILE A 112 4.48 7.40 10.79
C ILE A 112 5.77 8.15 10.41
N GLY A 113 6.83 7.43 10.05
CA GLY A 113 8.09 8.00 9.59
C GLY A 113 7.93 8.87 8.36
N GLY A 114 7.15 8.43 7.37
CA GLY A 114 6.88 9.18 6.15
C GLY A 114 6.11 10.48 6.40
N ILE A 115 5.06 10.45 7.23
CA ILE A 115 4.29 11.64 7.62
C ILE A 115 5.16 12.61 8.41
N ALA A 116 5.90 12.13 9.40
CA ALA A 116 6.80 12.96 10.19
C ALA A 116 7.86 13.63 9.31
N THR A 117 8.47 12.87 8.39
CA THR A 117 9.42 13.41 7.41
C THR A 117 8.79 14.49 6.54
N ALA A 118 7.56 14.28 6.03
CA ALA A 118 6.89 15.27 5.19
C ALA A 118 6.62 16.58 5.97
N ILE A 119 6.17 16.48 7.21
CA ILE A 119 5.92 17.66 8.07
C ILE A 119 7.21 18.40 8.37
N VAL A 120 8.27 17.70 8.80
CA VAL A 120 9.56 18.31 9.15
C VAL A 120 10.22 18.92 7.92
N TYR A 121 10.28 18.15 6.82
CA TYR A 121 10.90 18.58 5.57
C TYR A 121 10.26 19.84 5.01
N THR A 122 8.93 19.88 4.92
CA THR A 122 8.21 21.07 4.41
C THR A 122 8.40 22.29 5.32
N LYS A 123 8.47 22.10 6.65
CA LYS A 123 8.78 23.20 7.59
C LYS A 123 10.20 23.73 7.41
N VAL A 124 11.20 22.85 7.35
CA VAL A 124 12.61 23.21 7.21
C VAL A 124 12.87 23.94 5.89
N LYS A 125 12.31 23.42 4.80
CA LYS A 125 12.43 24.00 3.44
C LYS A 125 11.45 25.18 3.20
N LYS A 126 10.62 25.54 4.20
CA LYS A 126 9.60 26.61 4.12
C LYS A 126 8.63 26.41 2.95
N LEU A 127 8.24 25.17 2.68
CA LEU A 127 7.29 24.81 1.63
C LEU A 127 5.85 24.83 2.16
N ASN A 128 4.90 25.10 1.28
CA ASN A 128 3.49 24.89 1.61
C ASN A 128 3.19 23.37 1.68
N PHE A 129 2.95 22.88 2.91
CA PHE A 129 2.67 21.46 3.15
C PHE A 129 1.50 20.94 2.32
N TRP A 130 0.42 21.69 2.20
CA TRP A 130 -0.78 21.25 1.49
C TRP A 130 -0.55 21.14 -0.02
N LEU A 131 0.19 22.10 -0.59
CA LEU A 131 0.58 22.05 -2.00
C LEU A 131 1.53 20.89 -2.26
N PHE A 132 2.48 20.65 -1.35
CA PHE A 132 3.39 19.51 -1.40
C PHE A 132 2.64 18.18 -1.33
N ALA A 133 1.67 18.06 -0.41
CA ALA A 133 0.84 16.89 -0.25
C ALA A 133 -0.04 16.61 -1.49
N ASP A 134 -0.63 17.65 -2.11
CA ASP A 134 -1.39 17.53 -3.36
C ASP A 134 -0.53 16.98 -4.52
N THR A 135 0.71 17.42 -4.60
CA THR A 135 1.64 16.99 -5.65
C THR A 135 2.07 15.54 -5.46
N THR A 136 2.24 15.11 -4.19
CA THR A 136 2.67 13.74 -3.87
C THR A 136 1.54 12.72 -3.85
N ALA A 137 0.30 13.12 -3.58
CA ALA A 137 -0.82 12.20 -3.41
C ALA A 137 -1.07 11.24 -4.59
N PRO A 138 -1.15 11.69 -5.86
CA PRO A 138 -1.27 10.77 -6.99
C PRO A 138 -0.06 9.83 -7.13
N SER A 139 1.13 10.31 -6.77
CA SER A 139 2.37 9.52 -6.83
C SER A 139 2.38 8.40 -5.78
N LEU A 140 1.92 8.69 -4.55
CA LEU A 140 1.76 7.69 -3.50
C LEU A 140 0.78 6.60 -3.94
N LEU A 141 -0.34 6.99 -4.54
CA LEU A 141 -1.35 6.05 -5.01
C LEU A 141 -0.81 5.15 -6.13
N LEU A 142 -0.02 5.72 -7.04
CA LEU A 142 0.65 4.95 -8.10
C LEU A 142 1.64 3.93 -7.52
N GLY A 143 2.42 4.32 -6.51
CA GLY A 143 3.29 3.42 -5.77
C GLY A 143 2.52 2.28 -5.09
N GLN A 144 1.35 2.58 -4.52
CA GLN A 144 0.46 1.56 -3.92
C GLN A 144 -0.09 0.59 -4.98
N ILE A 145 -0.54 1.09 -6.14
CA ILE A 145 -1.01 0.25 -7.26
C ILE A 145 0.07 -0.77 -7.65
N ILE A 146 1.30 -0.29 -7.86
CA ILE A 146 2.43 -1.13 -8.28
C ILE A 146 2.82 -2.08 -7.14
N GLY A 147 2.90 -1.57 -5.90
CA GLY A 147 3.36 -2.33 -4.74
C GLY A 147 2.48 -3.55 -4.41
N ARG A 148 1.16 -3.49 -4.71
CA ARG A 148 0.25 -4.63 -4.51
C ARG A 148 0.62 -5.87 -5.34
N TRP A 149 1.25 -5.69 -6.47
CA TRP A 149 1.76 -6.82 -7.25
C TRP A 149 2.90 -7.56 -6.55
N GLY A 150 3.62 -6.90 -5.63
CA GLY A 150 4.60 -7.57 -4.76
C GLY A 150 3.96 -8.66 -3.89
N ASN A 151 2.76 -8.41 -3.35
CA ASN A 151 2.02 -9.41 -2.57
C ASN A 151 1.64 -10.64 -3.40
N PHE A 152 1.33 -10.45 -4.70
CA PHE A 152 1.08 -11.55 -5.62
C PHE A 152 2.31 -12.46 -5.76
N PHE A 153 3.51 -11.91 -5.97
CA PHE A 153 4.74 -12.68 -6.07
C PHE A 153 5.10 -13.40 -4.76
N ASN A 154 4.81 -12.77 -3.62
CA ASN A 154 5.03 -13.37 -2.30
C ASN A 154 3.92 -14.34 -1.87
N ARG A 155 2.83 -14.46 -2.63
CA ARG A 155 1.67 -15.28 -2.29
C ARG A 155 1.10 -14.98 -0.90
N GLU A 156 0.99 -13.69 -0.60
CA GLU A 156 0.56 -13.17 0.71
C GLU A 156 -0.59 -12.18 0.59
N ALA A 157 -1.16 -11.78 1.74
CA ALA A 157 -2.19 -10.73 1.82
C ALA A 157 -3.44 -11.03 0.97
N PHE A 158 -3.83 -12.28 0.84
CA PHE A 158 -5.04 -12.71 0.16
C PHE A 158 -6.26 -12.69 1.09
N GLY A 159 -7.45 -12.80 0.50
CA GLY A 159 -8.71 -12.88 1.25
C GLY A 159 -9.14 -14.31 1.57
N GLY A 160 -10.35 -14.44 2.13
CA GLY A 160 -10.96 -15.73 2.42
C GLY A 160 -11.28 -16.55 1.17
N TYR A 161 -11.83 -17.76 1.38
CA TYR A 161 -12.29 -18.62 0.30
C TYR A 161 -13.35 -17.92 -0.57
N THR A 162 -13.31 -18.18 -1.86
CA THR A 162 -14.32 -17.67 -2.82
C THR A 162 -14.40 -18.55 -4.07
N ASP A 163 -15.61 -18.66 -4.61
CA ASP A 163 -15.89 -19.22 -5.95
C ASP A 163 -16.20 -18.13 -7.00
N GLY A 164 -16.01 -16.86 -6.64
CA GLY A 164 -16.26 -15.72 -7.52
C GLY A 164 -15.39 -15.72 -8.78
N LEU A 165 -15.72 -14.83 -9.74
CA LEU A 165 -15.07 -14.74 -11.05
C LEU A 165 -13.53 -14.64 -10.94
N PHE A 166 -13.02 -13.89 -9.97
CA PHE A 166 -11.58 -13.68 -9.75
C PHE A 166 -10.98 -14.67 -8.74
N ALA A 167 -11.69 -15.78 -8.41
CA ALA A 167 -11.12 -16.81 -7.54
C ALA A 167 -9.73 -17.21 -8.02
N MET A 168 -8.76 -17.22 -7.09
CA MET A 168 -7.36 -17.50 -7.39
C MET A 168 -6.89 -18.68 -6.54
N ARG A 169 -6.24 -19.63 -7.18
CA ARG A 169 -5.65 -20.80 -6.53
C ARG A 169 -4.15 -20.66 -6.43
N TYR A 170 -3.63 -20.98 -5.26
CA TYR A 170 -2.20 -21.20 -5.00
C TYR A 170 -1.96 -22.64 -4.60
N MET A 171 -0.86 -23.24 -5.06
CA MET A 171 -0.42 -24.52 -4.46
C MET A 171 -0.17 -24.29 -2.96
N LYS A 172 -0.78 -25.14 -2.14
CA LYS A 172 -0.71 -25.03 -0.66
C LYS A 172 0.74 -25.01 -0.15
N GLU A 173 1.61 -25.83 -0.72
CA GLU A 173 3.01 -25.96 -0.32
C GLU A 173 3.84 -24.69 -0.52
N GLN A 174 3.37 -23.77 -1.37
CA GLN A 174 4.07 -22.54 -1.70
C GLN A 174 3.60 -21.32 -0.88
N VAL A 175 2.66 -21.52 0.04
CA VAL A 175 2.11 -20.46 0.88
C VAL A 175 2.55 -20.67 2.32
N SER A 176 3.26 -19.71 2.89
CA SER A 176 3.89 -19.85 4.22
C SER A 176 2.89 -19.83 5.37
N HIS A 177 1.86 -18.97 5.30
CA HIS A 177 0.86 -18.79 6.35
C HIS A 177 -0.54 -18.87 5.77
N ILE A 178 -1.25 -19.94 6.10
CA ILE A 178 -2.61 -20.19 5.64
C ILE A 178 -3.54 -20.22 6.86
N PRO A 179 -4.50 -19.30 6.96
CA PRO A 179 -5.49 -19.32 8.04
C PRO A 179 -6.36 -20.59 8.00
N GLN A 180 -6.82 -21.03 9.17
CA GLN A 180 -7.64 -22.24 9.29
C GLN A 180 -8.91 -22.17 8.42
N SER A 181 -9.57 -21.02 8.35
CA SER A 181 -10.77 -20.82 7.52
C SER A 181 -10.54 -21.06 6.02
N VAL A 182 -9.30 -20.93 5.54
CA VAL A 182 -8.90 -21.24 4.16
C VAL A 182 -8.52 -22.72 4.04
N LEU A 183 -7.85 -23.28 5.06
CA LEU A 183 -7.49 -24.70 5.12
C LEU A 183 -8.72 -25.61 5.11
N ASP A 184 -9.84 -25.18 5.68
CA ASP A 184 -11.10 -25.94 5.71
C ASP A 184 -11.72 -26.10 4.30
N ASN A 185 -11.23 -25.35 3.31
CA ASN A 185 -11.72 -25.33 1.92
C ASN A 185 -10.63 -25.73 0.88
N ILE A 186 -9.73 -26.63 1.24
CA ILE A 186 -8.68 -27.12 0.34
C ILE A 186 -9.29 -27.85 -0.84
N ILE A 187 -8.81 -27.52 -2.04
CA ILE A 187 -9.20 -28.15 -3.29
C ILE A 187 -8.10 -29.09 -3.75
N ASN A 188 -8.45 -30.35 -4.02
CA ASN A 188 -7.53 -31.34 -4.56
C ASN A 188 -7.77 -31.50 -6.07
N VAL A 189 -6.73 -31.22 -6.86
CA VAL A 189 -6.77 -31.37 -8.33
C VAL A 189 -5.62 -32.28 -8.76
N ASN A 190 -5.93 -33.47 -9.26
CA ASN A 190 -4.96 -34.46 -9.73
C ASN A 190 -3.84 -34.77 -8.69
N GLY A 191 -4.21 -34.82 -7.40
CA GLY A 191 -3.27 -35.12 -6.31
C GLY A 191 -2.53 -33.91 -5.76
N VAL A 192 -2.66 -32.73 -6.34
CA VAL A 192 -2.08 -31.46 -5.85
C VAL A 192 -3.12 -30.69 -5.04
N GLN A 193 -2.73 -30.24 -3.84
CA GLN A 193 -3.58 -29.44 -2.96
C GLN A 193 -3.45 -27.94 -3.28
N TYR A 194 -4.59 -27.28 -3.44
CA TYR A 194 -4.70 -25.85 -3.67
C TYR A 194 -5.52 -25.18 -2.57
N ILE A 195 -5.11 -23.98 -2.16
CA ILE A 195 -6.00 -23.03 -1.52
C ILE A 195 -6.68 -22.19 -2.61
N GLN A 196 -7.95 -21.85 -2.42
CA GLN A 196 -8.70 -20.98 -3.33
C GLN A 196 -9.16 -19.75 -2.56
N VAL A 197 -8.73 -18.56 -3.01
CA VAL A 197 -8.81 -17.32 -2.22
C VAL A 197 -9.21 -16.13 -3.07
N GLN A 198 -9.64 -15.06 -2.41
CA GLN A 198 -9.87 -13.76 -3.05
C GLN A 198 -8.53 -13.06 -3.33
N PRO A 199 -8.26 -12.58 -4.56
CA PRO A 199 -7.04 -11.86 -4.92
C PRO A 199 -7.12 -10.39 -4.47
N THR A 200 -7.00 -10.14 -3.18
CA THR A 200 -7.13 -8.78 -2.62
C THR A 200 -6.10 -7.81 -3.15
N PHE A 201 -4.91 -8.30 -3.56
CA PHE A 201 -3.90 -7.48 -4.25
C PHE A 201 -4.46 -6.86 -5.54
N LEU A 202 -5.23 -7.64 -6.32
CA LEU A 202 -5.84 -7.20 -7.56
C LEU A 202 -6.97 -6.20 -7.29
N TYR A 203 -7.83 -6.50 -6.30
CA TYR A 203 -8.93 -5.61 -5.92
C TYR A 203 -8.40 -4.25 -5.46
N GLU A 204 -7.36 -4.22 -4.62
CA GLU A 204 -6.78 -2.98 -4.13
C GLU A 204 -6.02 -2.23 -5.23
N SER A 205 -5.32 -2.94 -6.11
CA SER A 205 -4.64 -2.33 -7.26
C SER A 205 -5.65 -1.66 -8.21
N LEU A 206 -6.75 -2.36 -8.56
CA LEU A 206 -7.79 -1.81 -9.44
C LEU A 206 -8.56 -0.65 -8.79
N TRP A 207 -8.91 -0.76 -7.52
CA TRP A 207 -9.55 0.34 -6.79
C TRP A 207 -8.67 1.59 -6.76
N ASN A 208 -7.41 1.42 -6.40
CA ASN A 208 -6.45 2.51 -6.36
C ASN A 208 -6.20 3.11 -7.76
N LEU A 209 -6.25 2.30 -8.82
CA LEU A 209 -6.18 2.78 -10.20
C LEU A 209 -7.37 3.67 -10.55
N VAL A 210 -8.59 3.31 -10.16
CA VAL A 210 -9.78 4.15 -10.36
C VAL A 210 -9.62 5.48 -9.63
N VAL A 211 -9.24 5.45 -8.35
CA VAL A 211 -8.99 6.67 -7.58
C VAL A 211 -7.88 7.51 -8.20
N PHE A 212 -6.79 6.88 -8.65
CA PHE A 212 -5.68 7.55 -9.32
C PHE A 212 -6.14 8.30 -10.58
N VAL A 213 -6.93 7.67 -11.43
CA VAL A 213 -7.46 8.30 -12.65
C VAL A 213 -8.34 9.51 -12.28
N ILE A 214 -9.21 9.38 -11.27
CA ILE A 214 -10.02 10.49 -10.77
C ILE A 214 -9.14 11.65 -10.30
N LEU A 215 -8.11 11.39 -9.49
CA LEU A 215 -7.21 12.44 -9.01
C LEU A 215 -6.46 13.10 -10.16
N MET A 216 -6.01 12.33 -11.16
CA MET A 216 -5.31 12.86 -12.33
C MET A 216 -6.18 13.80 -13.18
N ILE A 217 -7.50 13.55 -13.23
CA ILE A 217 -8.47 14.44 -13.91
C ILE A 217 -8.69 15.70 -13.06
N LEU A 218 -8.92 15.53 -11.74
CA LEU A 218 -9.30 16.62 -10.85
C LEU A 218 -8.14 17.58 -10.53
N LYS A 219 -6.89 17.12 -10.47
CA LYS A 219 -5.73 17.93 -10.08
C LYS A 219 -5.52 19.19 -10.93
N ARG A 220 -6.01 19.20 -12.19
CA ARG A 220 -5.94 20.37 -13.07
C ARG A 220 -7.00 21.42 -12.74
N ARG A 221 -8.03 21.05 -11.98
CA ARG A 221 -9.18 21.90 -11.62
C ARG A 221 -9.29 22.11 -10.12
N LYS A 222 -8.22 21.82 -9.36
CA LYS A 222 -8.24 21.96 -7.91
C LYS A 222 -8.56 23.42 -7.52
N LYS A 223 -9.34 23.57 -6.46
CA LYS A 223 -9.82 24.86 -5.98
C LYS A 223 -9.00 25.43 -4.82
N PHE A 224 -8.28 24.57 -4.08
CA PHE A 224 -7.45 24.98 -2.94
C PHE A 224 -6.33 23.95 -2.71
N ASP A 225 -5.27 24.38 -2.01
CA ASP A 225 -4.19 23.50 -1.63
C ASP A 225 -4.64 22.52 -0.53
N GLY A 226 -4.38 21.23 -0.74
CA GLY A 226 -4.84 20.10 0.09
C GLY A 226 -6.09 19.40 -0.44
N GLU A 227 -6.70 19.85 -1.54
CA GLU A 227 -7.89 19.23 -2.12
C GLU A 227 -7.60 17.83 -2.67
N ILE A 228 -6.54 17.69 -3.47
CA ILE A 228 -6.16 16.41 -4.08
C ILE A 228 -5.71 15.41 -3.02
N PHE A 229 -4.99 15.87 -2.01
CA PHE A 229 -4.59 15.03 -0.87
C PHE A 229 -5.80 14.59 -0.04
N GLY A 230 -6.75 15.46 0.23
CA GLY A 230 -8.01 15.10 0.91
C GLY A 230 -8.83 14.08 0.13
N LEU A 231 -8.92 14.23 -1.20
CA LEU A 231 -9.61 13.27 -2.08
C LEU A 231 -8.85 11.93 -2.15
N TYR A 232 -7.51 11.95 -2.12
CA TYR A 232 -6.70 10.74 -2.00
C TYR A 232 -7.01 9.97 -0.72
N LEU A 233 -6.99 10.67 0.43
CA LEU A 233 -7.29 10.05 1.72
C LEU A 233 -8.70 9.46 1.76
N LEU A 234 -9.69 10.18 1.21
CA LEU A 234 -11.06 9.71 1.09
C LEU A 234 -11.16 8.47 0.20
N GLY A 235 -10.62 8.53 -1.01
CA GLY A 235 -10.71 7.44 -1.99
C GLY A 235 -9.95 6.18 -1.54
N TYR A 236 -8.74 6.35 -1.02
CA TYR A 236 -7.95 5.24 -0.47
C TYR A 236 -8.62 4.63 0.77
N GLY A 237 -9.10 5.48 1.69
CA GLY A 237 -9.81 5.03 2.89
C GLY A 237 -11.05 4.20 2.56
N LEU A 238 -11.87 4.64 1.61
CA LEU A 238 -13.05 3.90 1.15
C LEU A 238 -12.66 2.51 0.64
N GLY A 239 -11.65 2.41 -0.20
CA GLY A 239 -11.14 1.12 -0.69
C GLY A 239 -10.64 0.24 0.45
N ARG A 240 -9.88 0.83 1.37
CA ARG A 240 -9.29 0.07 2.47
C ARG A 240 -10.32 -0.50 3.44
N VAL A 241 -11.43 0.21 3.71
CA VAL A 241 -12.49 -0.28 4.61
C VAL A 241 -13.08 -1.60 4.13
N TRP A 242 -13.45 -1.74 2.84
CA TRP A 242 -14.07 -2.96 2.36
C TRP A 242 -13.06 -4.05 2.02
N ILE A 243 -11.89 -3.70 1.45
CA ILE A 243 -10.87 -4.69 1.08
C ILE A 243 -10.24 -5.32 2.32
N GLU A 244 -9.97 -4.51 3.38
CA GLU A 244 -9.47 -5.06 4.64
C GLU A 244 -10.43 -6.07 5.24
N GLY A 245 -11.75 -5.86 5.12
CA GLY A 245 -12.76 -6.82 5.57
C GLY A 245 -12.70 -8.19 4.87
N LEU A 246 -12.09 -8.26 3.70
CA LEU A 246 -11.89 -9.52 2.95
C LEU A 246 -10.61 -10.26 3.36
N ARG A 247 -9.63 -9.55 3.93
CA ARG A 247 -8.29 -10.10 4.23
C ARG A 247 -8.33 -11.07 5.40
N THR A 248 -7.45 -12.04 5.35
CA THR A 248 -7.31 -13.08 6.39
C THR A 248 -6.16 -12.83 7.35
N ASP A 249 -5.29 -11.85 7.05
CA ASP A 249 -4.11 -11.48 7.85
C ASP A 249 -4.29 -10.13 8.56
N GLN A 250 -5.52 -9.85 9.00
CA GLN A 250 -5.89 -8.59 9.66
C GLN A 250 -5.23 -8.44 11.03
N LEU A 251 -4.72 -7.24 11.33
CA LEU A 251 -4.33 -6.87 12.69
C LEU A 251 -5.58 -6.44 13.45
N ILE A 252 -5.99 -7.22 14.45
CA ILE A 252 -7.17 -6.95 15.26
C ILE A 252 -6.80 -6.08 16.46
N LEU A 253 -7.65 -5.11 16.79
CA LEU A 253 -7.49 -4.21 17.93
C LEU A 253 -7.86 -4.96 19.25
N GLY A 254 -6.86 -5.44 19.96
CA GLY A 254 -7.08 -6.20 21.21
C GLY A 254 -8.09 -7.34 21.01
N ASN A 255 -9.10 -7.42 21.87
CA ASN A 255 -10.16 -8.44 21.80
C ASN A 255 -11.45 -7.96 21.14
N THR A 256 -11.41 -6.86 20.38
CA THR A 256 -12.64 -6.22 19.84
C THR A 256 -13.17 -6.88 18.56
N GLY A 257 -12.34 -7.69 17.88
CA GLY A 257 -12.66 -8.21 16.55
C GLY A 257 -12.59 -7.17 15.43
N ILE A 258 -12.24 -5.90 15.71
CA ILE A 258 -12.19 -4.82 14.74
C ILE A 258 -10.77 -4.72 14.16
N PRO A 259 -10.60 -4.82 12.82
CA PRO A 259 -9.30 -4.60 12.19
C PRO A 259 -8.83 -3.15 12.35
N VAL A 260 -7.60 -2.97 12.83
CA VAL A 260 -6.99 -1.65 13.06
C VAL A 260 -7.00 -0.81 11.79
N SER A 261 -6.69 -1.41 10.63
CA SER A 261 -6.70 -0.71 9.35
C SER A 261 -8.09 -0.22 8.94
N GLN A 262 -9.16 -0.98 9.24
CA GLN A 262 -10.54 -0.55 8.97
C GLN A 262 -10.93 0.64 9.84
N LEU A 263 -10.65 0.56 11.14
CA LEU A 263 -10.96 1.64 12.08
C LEU A 263 -10.23 2.93 11.68
N LEU A 264 -8.92 2.84 11.42
CA LEU A 264 -8.12 3.97 10.98
C LEU A 264 -8.66 4.58 9.68
N SER A 265 -9.02 3.72 8.71
CA SER A 265 -9.57 4.17 7.44
C SER A 265 -10.92 4.86 7.60
N ALA A 266 -11.81 4.36 8.46
CA ALA A 266 -13.08 5.00 8.76
C ALA A 266 -12.88 6.40 9.37
N ILE A 267 -11.93 6.55 10.30
CA ILE A 267 -11.57 7.84 10.89
C ILE A 267 -11.02 8.79 9.81
N ILE A 268 -10.12 8.33 8.96
CA ILE A 268 -9.54 9.13 7.86
C ILE A 268 -10.65 9.59 6.89
N ILE A 269 -11.60 8.75 6.55
CA ILE A 269 -12.74 9.09 5.70
C ILE A 269 -13.53 10.25 6.31
N ILE A 270 -13.92 10.13 7.59
CA ILE A 270 -14.71 11.15 8.30
C ILE A 270 -13.95 12.48 8.32
N ILE A 271 -12.68 12.45 8.73
CA ILE A 271 -11.83 13.65 8.77
C ILE A 271 -11.70 14.29 7.39
N SER A 272 -11.48 13.49 6.35
CA SER A 272 -11.35 13.98 4.98
C SER A 272 -12.63 14.66 4.50
N ILE A 273 -13.80 14.04 4.73
CA ILE A 273 -15.10 14.62 4.38
C ILE A 273 -15.30 15.96 5.09
N VAL A 274 -15.06 16.02 6.39
CA VAL A 274 -15.24 17.23 7.19
C VAL A 274 -14.34 18.36 6.70
N ILE A 275 -13.05 18.08 6.49
CA ILE A 275 -12.07 19.08 6.01
C ILE A 275 -12.47 19.59 4.61
N LEU A 276 -12.77 18.68 3.69
CA LEU A 276 -13.19 19.04 2.33
C LEU A 276 -14.45 19.88 2.36
N TYR A 277 -15.48 19.49 3.14
CA TYR A 277 -16.72 20.24 3.28
C TYR A 277 -16.49 21.67 3.80
N ILE A 278 -15.71 21.82 4.87
CA ILE A 278 -15.41 23.15 5.46
C ILE A 278 -14.68 24.03 4.44
N ARG A 279 -13.69 23.47 3.72
CA ARG A 279 -12.92 24.22 2.72
C ARG A 279 -13.78 24.64 1.53
N TYR A 280 -14.62 23.75 1.00
CA TYR A 280 -15.54 24.08 -0.10
C TYR A 280 -16.57 25.13 0.29
N LYS A 281 -17.15 25.02 1.51
CA LYS A 281 -18.09 26.02 2.04
C LYS A 281 -17.46 27.39 2.18
N LYS A 282 -16.21 27.46 2.67
CA LYS A 282 -15.48 28.73 2.79
C LYS A 282 -15.29 29.40 1.42
N ILE A 283 -14.91 28.65 0.39
CA ILE A 283 -14.75 29.17 -0.96
C ILE A 283 -16.09 29.62 -1.53
N GLY A 284 -17.15 28.85 -1.38
CA GLY A 284 -18.49 29.24 -1.84
C GLY A 284 -19.02 30.51 -1.20
N ASN A 285 -18.68 30.78 0.07
CA ASN A 285 -19.07 32.01 0.77
C ASN A 285 -18.26 33.23 0.26
N LEU A 286 -16.98 33.05 -0.11
CA LEU A 286 -16.20 34.14 -0.71
C LEU A 286 -16.80 34.59 -2.05
N TYR A 287 -17.18 33.66 -2.91
CA TYR A 287 -17.83 33.99 -4.19
C TYR A 287 -19.21 34.63 -4.04
N LYS A 288 -19.92 34.42 -2.91
CA LYS A 288 -21.22 35.08 -2.64
C LYS A 288 -21.09 36.51 -2.12
N ASN A 289 -19.94 36.82 -1.50
CA ASN A 289 -19.71 38.16 -0.95
C ASN A 289 -19.08 39.12 -1.98
N ASP A 290 -18.53 38.59 -3.07
CA ASP A 290 -17.92 39.37 -4.14
C ASP A 290 -18.90 39.70 -5.30
N ASN A 291 -20.15 39.20 -5.24
CA ASN A 291 -21.29 39.52 -6.11
C ASN A 291 -22.40 40.23 -5.36
#